data_0b00ec8be261b0710bab2956ef642966
#
_entry.id   0b00ec8be261b0710bab2956ef642966
#
_cell.length_a   1.000
_cell.length_b   1.000
_cell.length_c   1.000
_cell.angle_alpha   90.00
_cell.angle_beta   90.00
_cell.angle_gamma   90.00
#
_symmetry.space_group_name_H-M   'P 1'
#
loop_
_entity.id
_entity.type
_entity.pdbx_description
1 polymer ?
#
loop_
_entity_poly.entity_id
_entity_poly.type
_entity_poly.pdbx_seq_one_letter_code
_entity_poly.pdbx_strand_id
1 'polypeptide(L)'
;MISCEVFGILFIVFDEVIACLGMDALLTVGKKNGKPLKKRPKILLLGIFLTLIGLISLLFYWGKISKSIPTVFLNAGMCLLMISLAGYYFVRLNKKEKKYYKRITWLENWYHRFFYNINMSFVVAAFLVIIMTDFSIKLLDNLPITEPKNYPFDLVWMANTDDEEFLNHLTDDEGVELRKVPCARVTTTDIAEHMGIPASTYEKWTGKSLDLKDNEIFVVYQRERFERNKVGIGYNTKNPLIYIGKARADLWLYIKGVAAPKVQYFTEKFKVVGTEDRILTGVFGSETCEHIIVFSDEYYQKNCVKADGANMAVMMNIPENYDKVVEEIKAYAKDHSQVNYFDVDNGNLIYEKKELLLERSKTKLLYVASAAGNIIIMLLCGIFVLSIKMECDFPETEWKYRFYIQSGMSSAKVRKGIIKECLLSGGLPVICGTIISILYCSMLLYAKHLQIEWVYRYFKGIILIVGAIWLLFAVFSLIFAYRNIRKIEGDSRDGKK
;
A
#
# COMPACT_ATOMS: atom_id res chain seq x y z
N MET A 1 5.26 14.27 -6.31
CA MET A 1 4.89 15.30 -7.31
C MET A 1 5.14 14.82 -8.73
N ILE A 2 6.34 14.42 -9.11
CA ILE A 2 6.68 13.91 -10.47
C ILE A 2 5.78 12.74 -10.94
N SER A 3 5.27 11.90 -10.05
CA SER A 3 4.37 10.79 -10.44
C SER A 3 2.98 11.23 -10.89
N CYS A 4 2.45 12.35 -10.39
CA CYS A 4 1.15 12.89 -10.82
C CYS A 4 1.24 13.55 -12.19
N GLU A 5 2.33 14.25 -12.48
CA GLU A 5 2.55 14.89 -13.78
C GLU A 5 2.78 13.86 -14.89
N VAL A 6 3.60 12.83 -14.62
CA VAL A 6 3.80 11.72 -15.55
C VAL A 6 2.50 10.94 -15.77
N PHE A 7 1.67 10.77 -14.73
CA PHE A 7 0.36 10.13 -14.86
C PHE A 7 -0.61 11.00 -15.67
N GLY A 8 -0.58 12.31 -15.47
CA GLY A 8 -1.35 13.28 -16.27
C GLY A 8 -0.97 13.25 -17.75
N ILE A 9 0.33 13.25 -18.06
CA ILE A 9 0.84 13.18 -19.43
C ILE A 9 0.51 11.82 -20.07
N LEU A 10 0.71 10.71 -19.34
CA LEU A 10 0.36 9.38 -19.84
C LEU A 10 -1.17 9.22 -20.01
N PHE A 11 -1.97 9.87 -19.17
CA PHE A 11 -3.42 9.88 -19.31
C PHE A 11 -3.86 10.67 -20.56
N ILE A 12 -3.23 11.83 -20.82
CA ILE A 12 -3.45 12.64 -22.04
C ILE A 12 -3.04 11.86 -23.28
N VAL A 13 -1.86 11.25 -23.28
CA VAL A 13 -1.36 10.42 -24.39
C VAL A 13 -2.25 9.19 -24.61
N PHE A 14 -2.74 8.58 -23.55
CA PHE A 14 -3.66 7.44 -23.62
C PHE A 14 -5.05 7.86 -24.13
N ASP A 15 -5.53 9.02 -23.71
CA ASP A 15 -6.77 9.61 -24.17
C ASP A 15 -6.66 10.03 -25.67
N GLU A 16 -5.52 10.56 -26.09
CA GLU A 16 -5.23 10.84 -27.51
C GLU A 16 -5.11 9.56 -28.35
N VAL A 17 -4.47 8.50 -27.83
CA VAL A 17 -4.41 7.22 -28.54
C VAL A 17 -5.81 6.56 -28.63
N ILE A 18 -6.61 6.64 -27.57
CA ILE A 18 -8.02 6.20 -27.60
C ILE A 18 -8.84 7.13 -28.48
N ALA A 19 -8.60 8.44 -28.44
CA ALA A 19 -9.25 9.41 -29.33
C ALA A 19 -8.85 9.17 -30.79
N CYS A 20 -7.60 8.90 -31.12
CA CYS A 20 -7.15 8.52 -32.46
C CYS A 20 -7.76 7.17 -32.92
N LEU A 21 -7.89 6.20 -32.00
CA LEU A 21 -8.58 4.94 -32.29
C LEU A 21 -10.12 5.09 -32.35
N GLY A 22 -10.66 6.15 -31.77
CA GLY A 22 -12.09 6.44 -31.61
C GLY A 22 -12.56 7.74 -32.25
N MET A 23 -11.69 8.56 -32.87
CA MET A 23 -12.10 9.82 -33.52
C MET A 23 -13.11 9.60 -34.64
N ASP A 24 -13.03 8.49 -35.36
CA ASP A 24 -14.09 8.07 -36.25
C ASP A 24 -15.44 7.81 -35.55
N ALA A 25 -15.40 7.48 -34.25
CA ALA A 25 -16.59 7.24 -33.44
C ALA A 25 -17.17 8.52 -32.84
N LEU A 26 -16.32 9.52 -32.49
CA LEU A 26 -16.75 10.84 -31.99
C LEU A 26 -17.34 11.71 -33.10
N LEU A 27 -16.76 11.68 -34.29
CA LEU A 27 -17.28 12.38 -35.48
C LEU A 27 -18.56 11.73 -36.02
N THR A 28 -18.89 10.49 -35.61
CA THR A 28 -20.11 9.77 -35.99
C THR A 28 -21.24 9.83 -34.96
N VAL A 29 -21.20 10.79 -34.01
CA VAL A 29 -22.33 11.03 -33.07
C VAL A 29 -23.68 11.25 -33.76
N GLY A 30 -23.70 11.52 -35.08
CA GLY A 30 -24.90 11.61 -35.91
C GLY A 30 -25.20 10.41 -36.81
N LYS A 31 -24.31 9.42 -36.93
CA LYS A 31 -24.56 8.28 -37.84
C LYS A 31 -24.93 7.00 -37.07
N LYS A 32 -26.19 6.63 -37.12
CA LYS A 32 -26.77 5.40 -36.52
C LYS A 32 -26.20 4.06 -37.00
N ASN A 33 -25.22 4.05 -37.87
CA ASN A 33 -24.68 2.84 -38.48
C ASN A 33 -23.26 2.54 -37.95
N GLY A 34 -23.14 2.26 -36.64
CA GLY A 34 -21.93 1.62 -36.12
C GLY A 34 -21.69 0.28 -36.83
N LYS A 35 -20.52 0.12 -37.45
CA LYS A 35 -20.13 -1.17 -38.06
C LYS A 35 -20.27 -2.28 -37.01
N PRO A 36 -20.92 -3.41 -37.34
CA PRO A 36 -21.10 -4.49 -36.37
C PRO A 36 -19.77 -4.95 -35.79
N LEU A 37 -19.72 -5.16 -34.50
CA LEU A 37 -18.54 -5.64 -33.81
C LEU A 37 -18.08 -6.98 -34.39
N LYS A 38 -16.87 -7.03 -34.92
CA LYS A 38 -16.26 -8.20 -35.52
C LYS A 38 -15.32 -8.89 -34.49
N LYS A 39 -15.08 -10.18 -34.66
CA LYS A 39 -14.02 -10.88 -33.94
C LYS A 39 -12.66 -10.30 -34.33
N ARG A 40 -11.85 -9.95 -33.33
CA ARG A 40 -10.53 -9.34 -33.54
C ARG A 40 -9.44 -10.14 -32.79
N PRO A 41 -9.01 -11.32 -33.33
CA PRO A 41 -8.06 -12.17 -32.61
C PRO A 41 -6.69 -11.51 -32.39
N LYS A 42 -6.22 -10.67 -33.29
CA LYS A 42 -4.97 -9.91 -33.12
C LYS A 42 -5.03 -8.95 -31.93
N ILE A 43 -6.16 -8.28 -31.74
CA ILE A 43 -6.37 -7.37 -30.59
C ILE A 43 -6.45 -8.18 -29.28
N LEU A 44 -7.05 -9.39 -29.32
CA LEU A 44 -7.08 -10.27 -28.16
C LEU A 44 -5.67 -10.65 -27.72
N LEU A 45 -4.85 -11.10 -28.66
CA LEU A 45 -3.46 -11.49 -28.38
C LEU A 45 -2.63 -10.30 -27.85
N LEU A 46 -2.77 -9.13 -28.45
CA LEU A 46 -2.11 -7.91 -27.98
C LEU A 46 -2.55 -7.54 -26.56
N GLY A 47 -3.85 -7.65 -26.27
CA GLY A 47 -4.39 -7.41 -24.93
C GLY A 47 -3.83 -8.36 -23.88
N ILE A 48 -3.75 -9.67 -24.20
CA ILE A 48 -3.11 -10.67 -23.32
C ILE A 48 -1.63 -10.33 -23.11
N PHE A 49 -0.91 -10.01 -24.18
CA PHE A 49 0.51 -9.69 -24.14
C PHE A 49 0.81 -8.45 -23.24
N LEU A 50 0.07 -7.35 -23.42
CA LEU A 50 0.23 -6.16 -22.57
C LEU A 50 -0.12 -6.44 -21.10
N THR A 51 -1.16 -7.22 -20.84
CA THR A 51 -1.52 -7.61 -19.46
C THR A 51 -0.40 -8.42 -18.81
N LEU A 52 0.19 -9.37 -19.55
CA LEU A 52 1.33 -10.16 -19.07
C LEU A 52 2.57 -9.30 -18.82
N ILE A 53 2.88 -8.36 -19.73
CA ILE A 53 4.00 -7.42 -19.52
C ILE A 53 3.77 -6.60 -18.24
N GLY A 54 2.56 -6.08 -18.03
CA GLY A 54 2.21 -5.35 -16.82
C GLY A 54 2.43 -6.18 -15.55
N LEU A 55 2.01 -7.44 -15.52
CA LEU A 55 2.20 -8.35 -14.39
C LEU A 55 3.68 -8.70 -14.17
N ILE A 56 4.40 -9.02 -15.25
CA ILE A 56 5.82 -9.35 -15.18
C ILE A 56 6.63 -8.15 -14.70
N SER A 57 6.32 -6.93 -15.17
CA SER A 57 7.01 -5.72 -14.74
C SER A 57 6.83 -5.43 -13.25
N LEU A 58 5.69 -5.81 -12.66
CA LEU A 58 5.47 -5.73 -11.22
C LEU A 58 6.37 -6.70 -10.44
N LEU A 59 6.59 -7.92 -10.95
CA LEU A 59 7.37 -8.95 -10.26
C LEU A 59 8.88 -8.66 -10.30
N PHE A 60 9.41 -8.29 -11.46
CA PHE A 60 10.86 -8.21 -11.66
C PHE A 60 11.46 -6.82 -11.43
N TYR A 61 10.66 -5.77 -11.50
CA TYR A 61 11.15 -4.39 -11.46
C TYR A 61 10.68 -3.59 -10.24
N TRP A 62 10.21 -4.29 -9.20
CA TRP A 62 9.81 -3.65 -7.96
C TRP A 62 10.95 -2.81 -7.37
N GLY A 63 10.68 -1.52 -7.16
CA GLY A 63 11.67 -0.55 -6.67
C GLY A 63 12.55 0.13 -7.73
N LYS A 64 12.63 -0.39 -8.96
CA LYS A 64 13.43 0.19 -10.05
C LYS A 64 12.62 0.96 -11.09
N ILE A 65 11.34 0.65 -11.22
CA ILE A 65 10.43 1.29 -12.18
C ILE A 65 9.30 1.98 -11.42
N SER A 66 8.88 3.14 -11.89
CA SER A 66 7.70 3.83 -11.36
C SER A 66 6.49 2.90 -11.40
N LYS A 67 5.72 2.84 -10.31
CA LYS A 67 4.48 2.05 -10.18
C LYS A 67 3.45 2.36 -11.27
N SER A 68 3.56 3.52 -11.91
CA SER A 68 2.67 3.97 -12.99
C SER A 68 2.81 3.12 -14.26
N ILE A 69 4.02 2.67 -14.60
CA ILE A 69 4.28 1.91 -15.84
C ILE A 69 3.52 0.56 -15.86
N PRO A 70 3.63 -0.32 -14.85
CA PRO A 70 2.83 -1.55 -14.81
C PRO A 70 1.32 -1.28 -14.87
N THR A 71 0.85 -0.23 -14.19
CA THR A 71 -0.57 0.14 -14.17
C THR A 71 -1.07 0.53 -15.57
N VAL A 72 -0.29 1.29 -16.33
CA VAL A 72 -0.62 1.65 -17.72
C VAL A 72 -0.73 0.41 -18.61
N PHE A 73 0.24 -0.51 -18.55
CA PHE A 73 0.18 -1.75 -19.32
C PHE A 73 -1.01 -2.63 -18.96
N LEU A 74 -1.34 -2.76 -17.67
CA LEU A 74 -2.51 -3.51 -17.22
C LEU A 74 -3.81 -2.89 -17.70
N ASN A 75 -3.95 -1.56 -17.60
CA ASN A 75 -5.14 -0.85 -18.08
C ASN A 75 -5.31 -0.98 -19.60
N ALA A 76 -4.23 -0.73 -20.36
CA ALA A 76 -4.24 -0.86 -21.82
C ALA A 76 -4.57 -2.30 -22.26
N GLY A 77 -3.93 -3.28 -21.64
CA GLY A 77 -4.18 -4.70 -21.89
C GLY A 77 -5.64 -5.08 -21.63
N MET A 78 -6.19 -4.68 -20.49
CA MET A 78 -7.58 -4.93 -20.14
C MET A 78 -8.56 -4.26 -21.10
N CYS A 79 -8.25 -3.03 -21.53
CA CYS A 79 -9.04 -2.33 -22.56
C CYS A 79 -9.15 -3.16 -23.84
N LEU A 80 -8.01 -3.60 -24.37
CA LEU A 80 -7.99 -4.39 -25.61
C LEU A 80 -8.67 -5.76 -25.44
N LEU A 81 -8.52 -6.38 -24.28
CA LEU A 81 -9.21 -7.61 -23.93
C LEU A 81 -10.74 -7.43 -23.97
N MET A 82 -11.25 -6.36 -23.35
CA MET A 82 -12.69 -6.09 -23.33
C MET A 82 -13.24 -5.81 -24.73
N ILE A 83 -12.56 -4.99 -25.54
CA ILE A 83 -12.95 -4.72 -26.92
C ILE A 83 -13.04 -6.02 -27.73
N SER A 84 -12.05 -6.89 -27.58
CA SER A 84 -12.04 -8.16 -28.29
C SER A 84 -13.09 -9.14 -27.78
N LEU A 85 -13.19 -9.34 -26.45
CA LEU A 85 -14.17 -10.25 -25.85
C LEU A 85 -15.60 -9.84 -26.14
N ALA A 86 -15.90 -8.52 -26.15
CA ALA A 86 -17.19 -8.03 -26.56
C ALA A 86 -17.52 -8.40 -28.00
N GLY A 87 -16.57 -8.28 -28.93
CA GLY A 87 -16.73 -8.72 -30.30
C GLY A 87 -17.09 -10.20 -30.42
N TYR A 88 -16.39 -11.07 -29.65
CA TYR A 88 -16.73 -12.50 -29.61
C TYR A 88 -18.12 -12.74 -29.00
N TYR A 89 -18.47 -12.02 -27.92
CA TYR A 89 -19.77 -12.13 -27.27
C TYR A 89 -20.93 -11.76 -28.22
N PHE A 90 -20.85 -10.60 -28.89
CA PHE A 90 -21.92 -10.13 -29.79
C PHE A 90 -22.03 -11.01 -31.01
N VAL A 91 -20.96 -11.48 -31.65
CA VAL A 91 -21.01 -12.41 -32.75
C VAL A 91 -21.66 -13.74 -32.33
N ARG A 92 -21.38 -14.22 -31.10
CA ARG A 92 -22.02 -15.45 -30.58
C ARG A 92 -23.51 -15.22 -30.25
N LEU A 93 -23.87 -14.01 -29.78
CA LEU A 93 -25.24 -13.64 -29.47
C LEU A 93 -26.08 -13.60 -30.72
N ASN A 94 -25.60 -12.99 -31.82
CA ASN A 94 -26.27 -12.91 -33.10
C ASN A 94 -26.60 -14.29 -33.72
N LYS A 95 -25.78 -15.30 -33.49
CA LYS A 95 -26.04 -16.67 -33.93
C LYS A 95 -27.18 -17.36 -33.19
N LYS A 96 -27.68 -16.77 -32.08
CA LYS A 96 -28.76 -17.35 -31.26
C LYS A 96 -29.95 -16.40 -31.23
N GLU A 97 -30.76 -16.40 -32.29
CA GLU A 97 -31.89 -15.47 -32.52
C GLU A 97 -32.77 -15.25 -31.30
N LYS A 98 -33.34 -16.30 -30.69
CA LYS A 98 -34.19 -16.19 -29.49
C LYS A 98 -33.48 -15.46 -28.31
N LYS A 99 -32.18 -15.67 -28.14
CA LYS A 99 -31.40 -14.99 -27.08
C LYS A 99 -31.02 -13.57 -27.49
N TYR A 100 -30.81 -13.34 -28.78
CA TYR A 100 -30.53 -12.04 -29.34
C TYR A 100 -31.71 -11.09 -29.11
N TYR A 101 -32.91 -11.42 -29.59
CA TYR A 101 -34.09 -10.57 -29.42
C TYR A 101 -34.46 -10.31 -27.95
N LYS A 102 -34.23 -11.26 -27.05
CA LYS A 102 -34.45 -11.08 -25.61
C LYS A 102 -33.45 -10.13 -24.93
N ARG A 103 -32.23 -10.02 -25.46
CA ARG A 103 -31.15 -9.24 -24.85
C ARG A 103 -30.91 -7.91 -25.53
N ILE A 104 -31.18 -7.81 -26.81
CA ILE A 104 -30.92 -6.59 -27.58
C ILE A 104 -31.69 -5.38 -27.05
N THR A 105 -32.87 -5.57 -26.47
CA THR A 105 -33.68 -4.49 -25.89
C THR A 105 -32.96 -3.61 -24.90
N TRP A 106 -32.03 -4.17 -24.13
CA TRP A 106 -31.22 -3.45 -23.14
C TRP A 106 -29.73 -3.38 -23.50
N LEU A 107 -29.27 -4.15 -24.51
CA LEU A 107 -27.90 -4.11 -25.02
C LEU A 107 -27.73 -3.26 -26.27
N GLU A 108 -28.83 -2.71 -26.83
CA GLU A 108 -28.84 -1.98 -28.10
C GLU A 108 -27.87 -0.80 -28.10
N ASN A 109 -27.87 0.00 -27.03
CA ASN A 109 -26.95 1.13 -26.86
C ASN A 109 -25.50 0.67 -26.85
N TRP A 110 -25.18 -0.45 -26.15
CA TRP A 110 -23.87 -1.06 -26.13
C TRP A 110 -23.45 -1.68 -27.46
N TYR A 111 -24.39 -2.16 -28.24
CA TYR A 111 -24.13 -2.73 -29.57
C TYR A 111 -23.79 -1.66 -30.60
N HIS A 112 -24.55 -0.56 -30.63
CA HIS A 112 -24.40 0.49 -31.63
C HIS A 112 -23.37 1.56 -31.25
N ARG A 113 -23.17 1.83 -29.96
CA ARG A 113 -22.23 2.84 -29.42
C ARG A 113 -21.15 2.21 -28.59
N PHE A 114 -20.69 1.04 -28.97
CA PHE A 114 -19.76 0.27 -28.16
C PHE A 114 -18.51 1.05 -27.77
N PHE A 115 -17.82 1.69 -28.71
CA PHE A 115 -16.57 2.42 -28.43
C PHE A 115 -16.78 3.62 -27.50
N TYR A 116 -17.83 4.38 -27.69
CA TYR A 116 -18.20 5.47 -26.78
C TYR A 116 -18.45 4.94 -25.35
N ASN A 117 -19.27 3.90 -25.22
CA ASN A 117 -19.60 3.33 -23.91
C ASN A 117 -18.36 2.74 -23.22
N ILE A 118 -17.47 2.10 -23.97
CA ILE A 118 -16.26 1.51 -23.39
C ILE A 118 -15.26 2.57 -22.96
N ASN A 119 -15.07 3.64 -23.75
CA ASN A 119 -14.16 4.73 -23.38
C ASN A 119 -14.60 5.38 -22.07
N MET A 120 -15.87 5.74 -21.92
CA MET A 120 -16.39 6.29 -20.67
C MET A 120 -16.27 5.32 -19.49
N SER A 121 -16.47 4.02 -19.74
CA SER A 121 -16.27 3.00 -18.73
C SER A 121 -14.81 2.87 -18.30
N PHE A 122 -13.86 3.08 -19.23
CA PHE A 122 -12.43 3.07 -18.91
C PHE A 122 -11.98 4.25 -18.08
N VAL A 123 -12.49 5.46 -18.36
CA VAL A 123 -12.19 6.63 -17.52
C VAL A 123 -12.60 6.37 -16.09
N VAL A 124 -13.82 5.87 -15.87
CA VAL A 124 -14.28 5.52 -14.53
C VAL A 124 -13.48 4.36 -13.93
N ALA A 125 -13.17 3.33 -14.71
CA ALA A 125 -12.34 2.21 -14.25
C ALA A 125 -10.92 2.66 -13.87
N ALA A 126 -10.32 3.62 -14.59
CA ALA A 126 -9.01 4.17 -14.26
C ALA A 126 -9.02 4.88 -12.89
N PHE A 127 -10.03 5.69 -12.58
CA PHE A 127 -10.18 6.27 -11.24
C PHE A 127 -10.27 5.18 -10.17
N LEU A 128 -11.06 4.14 -10.40
CA LEU A 128 -11.20 3.02 -9.46
C LEU A 128 -9.89 2.24 -9.26
N VAL A 129 -9.13 2.04 -10.33
CA VAL A 129 -7.81 1.41 -10.24
C VAL A 129 -6.87 2.25 -9.38
N ILE A 130 -6.80 3.56 -9.58
CA ILE A 130 -5.97 4.47 -8.77
C ILE A 130 -6.39 4.40 -7.29
N ILE A 131 -7.70 4.44 -7.01
CA ILE A 131 -8.22 4.31 -5.64
C ILE A 131 -7.71 3.03 -4.99
N MET A 132 -7.86 1.90 -5.68
CA MET A 132 -7.58 0.58 -5.11
C MET A 132 -6.08 0.26 -5.04
N THR A 133 -5.27 0.73 -6.00
CA THR A 133 -3.85 0.36 -6.09
C THR A 133 -2.92 1.32 -5.35
N ASP A 134 -3.28 2.59 -5.23
CA ASP A 134 -2.45 3.59 -4.56
C ASP A 134 -3.05 4.01 -3.22
N PHE A 135 -4.24 4.59 -3.22
CA PHE A 135 -4.81 5.16 -2.00
C PHE A 135 -5.29 4.12 -0.99
N SER A 136 -5.88 3.00 -1.44
CA SER A 136 -6.30 1.94 -0.51
C SER A 136 -5.12 1.26 0.16
N ILE A 137 -4.01 1.07 -0.56
CA ILE A 137 -2.79 0.51 0.03
C ILE A 137 -2.20 1.49 1.04
N LYS A 138 -2.09 2.79 0.71
CA LYS A 138 -1.62 3.82 1.65
C LYS A 138 -2.50 3.90 2.89
N LEU A 139 -3.81 3.81 2.73
CA LEU A 139 -4.75 3.78 3.85
C LEU A 139 -4.50 2.57 4.76
N LEU A 140 -4.40 1.38 4.18
CA LEU A 140 -4.19 0.14 4.93
C LEU A 140 -2.80 0.05 5.56
N ASP A 141 -1.79 0.64 4.93
CA ASP A 141 -0.43 0.73 5.45
C ASP A 141 -0.36 1.54 6.75
N ASN A 142 -1.22 2.55 6.89
CA ASN A 142 -1.24 3.44 8.04
C ASN A 142 -2.33 3.09 9.08
N LEU A 143 -3.04 1.98 8.91
CA LEU A 143 -3.97 1.45 9.89
C LEU A 143 -3.38 0.18 10.55
N PRO A 144 -3.54 -0.01 11.88
CA PRO A 144 -4.09 0.93 12.85
C PRO A 144 -3.18 2.14 13.07
N ILE A 145 -3.77 3.26 13.50
CA ILE A 145 -3.02 4.50 13.74
C ILE A 145 -1.99 4.30 14.85
N THR A 146 -2.35 3.56 15.90
CA THR A 146 -1.46 3.22 17.03
C THR A 146 -1.42 1.72 17.25
N GLU A 147 -0.23 1.20 17.55
CA GLU A 147 0.00 -0.20 17.95
C GLU A 147 0.85 -0.25 19.23
N PRO A 148 0.24 -0.07 20.42
CA PRO A 148 0.96 -0.05 21.71
C PRO A 148 1.80 -1.31 21.95
N LYS A 149 1.39 -2.46 21.39
CA LYS A 149 2.16 -3.72 21.46
C LYS A 149 3.57 -3.66 20.86
N ASN A 150 3.81 -2.69 19.97
CA ASN A 150 5.13 -2.48 19.38
C ASN A 150 6.10 -1.75 20.35
N TYR A 151 5.60 -1.31 21.50
CA TYR A 151 6.33 -0.59 22.53
C TYR A 151 6.07 -1.24 23.89
N PRO A 152 6.77 -2.34 24.24
CA PRO A 152 6.52 -3.11 25.46
C PRO A 152 6.91 -2.35 26.73
N PHE A 153 7.80 -1.36 26.63
CA PHE A 153 8.26 -0.54 27.73
C PHE A 153 7.85 0.92 27.54
N ASP A 154 7.72 1.65 28.65
CA ASP A 154 7.34 3.06 28.62
C ASP A 154 8.51 3.94 28.19
N LEU A 155 9.73 3.56 28.58
CA LEU A 155 10.95 4.23 28.19
C LEU A 155 12.09 3.20 28.00
N VAL A 156 12.93 3.42 26.98
CA VAL A 156 14.17 2.67 26.76
C VAL A 156 15.30 3.66 26.62
N TRP A 157 16.36 3.47 27.41
CA TRP A 157 17.54 4.33 27.42
C TRP A 157 18.81 3.50 27.20
N MET A 158 19.62 3.93 26.24
CA MET A 158 20.97 3.38 26.03
C MET A 158 21.94 4.09 26.95
N ALA A 159 22.15 3.52 28.14
CA ALA A 159 22.93 4.04 29.26
C ALA A 159 24.32 3.43 29.32
N ASN A 160 25.09 3.85 30.34
CA ASN A 160 26.38 3.28 30.70
C ASN A 160 26.28 2.64 32.07
N THR A 161 27.24 1.77 32.39
CA THR A 161 27.36 1.18 33.73
C THR A 161 27.63 2.24 34.80
N ASP A 162 28.20 3.38 34.43
CA ASP A 162 28.49 4.50 35.36
C ASP A 162 27.18 5.21 35.79
N ASP A 163 26.09 5.00 35.11
CA ASP A 163 24.76 5.56 35.43
C ASP A 163 24.01 4.73 36.49
N GLU A 164 24.61 3.68 37.03
CA GLU A 164 23.95 2.71 37.91
C GLU A 164 23.44 3.32 39.22
N GLU A 165 24.11 4.31 39.77
CA GLU A 165 23.70 5.01 40.99
C GLU A 165 22.37 5.77 40.74
N PHE A 166 22.25 6.49 39.63
CA PHE A 166 21.07 7.18 39.27
C PHE A 166 19.90 6.21 39.00
N LEU A 167 20.16 5.08 38.32
CA LEU A 167 19.14 4.07 38.06
C LEU A 167 18.61 3.41 39.35
N ASN A 168 19.45 3.23 40.37
CA ASN A 168 19.01 2.71 41.65
C ASN A 168 18.11 3.72 42.40
N HIS A 169 18.46 5.01 42.36
CA HIS A 169 17.58 6.08 42.87
C HIS A 169 16.18 6.04 42.24
N LEU A 170 16.06 5.90 40.92
CA LEU A 170 14.77 5.78 40.24
C LEU A 170 13.97 4.58 40.74
N THR A 171 14.62 3.46 41.05
CA THR A 171 13.93 2.27 41.54
C THR A 171 13.46 2.44 42.98
N ASP A 172 14.31 2.97 43.82
CA ASP A 172 14.08 3.03 45.28
C ASP A 172 13.11 4.17 45.65
N ASP A 173 13.25 5.33 45.01
CA ASP A 173 12.51 6.54 45.38
C ASP A 173 11.27 6.81 44.51
N GLU A 174 11.30 6.46 43.22
CA GLU A 174 10.20 6.73 42.29
C GLU A 174 9.46 5.45 41.88
N GLY A 175 9.82 4.27 42.35
CA GLY A 175 9.14 3.00 42.11
C GLY A 175 9.15 2.55 40.65
N VAL A 176 10.19 2.90 39.90
CA VAL A 176 10.33 2.55 38.47
C VAL A 176 10.79 1.10 38.34
N GLU A 177 10.08 0.32 37.56
CA GLU A 177 10.50 -1.06 37.26
C GLU A 177 11.56 -1.04 36.16
N LEU A 178 12.77 -1.44 36.50
CA LEU A 178 13.93 -1.47 35.62
C LEU A 178 14.26 -2.87 35.13
N ARG A 179 14.55 -2.98 33.83
CA ARG A 179 15.24 -4.14 33.27
C ARG A 179 16.53 -3.71 32.61
N LYS A 180 17.66 -4.02 33.24
CA LYS A 180 19.01 -3.72 32.76
C LYS A 180 19.54 -4.88 31.93
N VAL A 181 20.12 -4.59 30.76
CA VAL A 181 20.66 -5.60 29.84
C VAL A 181 22.02 -5.11 29.31
N PRO A 182 23.10 -5.94 29.43
CA PRO A 182 24.36 -5.61 28.81
C PRO A 182 24.18 -5.50 27.30
N CYS A 183 24.69 -4.42 26.73
CA CYS A 183 24.66 -4.21 25.28
C CYS A 183 25.96 -3.56 24.81
N ALA A 184 26.15 -3.56 23.50
CA ALA A 184 27.17 -2.78 22.83
C ALA A 184 26.53 -2.08 21.63
N ARG A 185 27.03 -0.88 21.31
CA ARG A 185 26.62 -0.22 20.05
C ARG A 185 27.32 -0.90 18.89
N VAL A 186 26.58 -1.18 17.85
CA VAL A 186 27.10 -1.76 16.61
C VAL A 186 26.50 -1.03 15.42
N THR A 187 27.33 -0.76 14.42
CA THR A 187 26.91 -0.04 13.21
C THR A 187 27.12 -0.91 11.99
N THR A 188 26.14 -0.92 11.09
CA THR A 188 26.19 -1.68 9.85
C THR A 188 26.52 -0.77 8.65
N THR A 189 26.78 -1.37 7.49
CA THR A 189 27.19 -0.63 6.27
C THR A 189 26.09 0.22 5.64
N ASP A 190 24.86 0.03 6.04
CA ASP A 190 23.71 0.91 5.71
C ASP A 190 23.58 2.10 6.67
N ILE A 191 24.57 2.26 7.55
CA ILE A 191 24.70 3.37 8.50
C ILE A 191 23.64 3.32 9.61
N ALA A 192 23.03 2.17 9.83
CA ALA A 192 22.11 1.95 10.93
C ALA A 192 22.88 1.51 12.19
N GLU A 193 22.57 2.15 13.30
CA GLU A 193 23.01 1.70 14.62
C GLU A 193 22.04 0.66 15.17
N HIS A 194 22.60 -0.35 15.83
CA HIS A 194 21.88 -1.46 16.42
C HIS A 194 22.40 -1.79 17.80
N MET A 195 21.64 -2.58 18.54
CA MET A 195 22.01 -3.10 19.84
C MET A 195 22.65 -4.49 19.70
N GLY A 196 23.93 -4.62 20.08
CA GLY A 196 24.60 -5.91 20.18
C GLY A 196 24.44 -6.50 21.59
N ILE A 197 24.04 -7.77 21.68
CA ILE A 197 23.90 -8.49 22.95
C ILE A 197 24.58 -9.86 22.91
N PRO A 198 24.98 -10.45 24.06
CA PRO A 198 25.48 -11.83 24.11
C PRO A 198 24.33 -12.84 24.00
N ALA A 199 24.63 -14.05 23.51
CA ALA A 199 23.66 -15.15 23.32
C ALA A 199 22.98 -15.53 24.65
N SER A 200 23.68 -15.53 25.76
CA SER A 200 23.10 -15.78 27.08
C SER A 200 22.03 -14.78 27.50
N THR A 201 22.16 -13.52 27.10
CA THR A 201 21.13 -12.50 27.32
C THR A 201 19.90 -12.76 26.47
N TYR A 202 20.07 -13.11 25.19
CA TYR A 202 18.99 -13.47 24.32
C TYR A 202 18.23 -14.70 24.85
N GLU A 203 18.95 -15.72 25.34
CA GLU A 203 18.34 -16.91 25.93
C GLU A 203 17.50 -16.57 27.17
N LYS A 204 18.01 -15.73 28.08
CA LYS A 204 17.21 -15.23 29.22
C LYS A 204 15.96 -14.48 28.81
N TRP A 205 15.99 -13.77 27.67
CA TRP A 205 14.85 -13.00 27.20
C TRP A 205 13.77 -13.85 26.52
N THR A 206 14.21 -14.87 25.78
CA THR A 206 13.33 -15.58 24.85
C THR A 206 13.09 -17.03 25.23
N GLY A 207 13.91 -17.59 26.11
CA GLY A 207 13.96 -19.02 26.43
C GLY A 207 14.58 -19.88 25.31
N LYS A 208 15.19 -19.24 24.27
CA LYS A 208 15.80 -19.94 23.13
C LYS A 208 17.32 -19.87 23.24
N SER A 209 17.97 -21.03 23.35
CA SER A 209 19.42 -21.10 23.30
C SER A 209 19.94 -21.01 21.87
N LEU A 210 21.05 -20.28 21.71
CA LEU A 210 21.76 -20.12 20.44
C LEU A 210 23.19 -20.61 20.57
N ASP A 211 23.59 -21.56 19.76
CA ASP A 211 24.99 -22.01 19.65
C ASP A 211 25.68 -21.24 18.53
N LEU A 212 26.35 -20.14 18.86
CA LEU A 212 27.01 -19.23 17.92
C LEU A 212 28.51 -19.33 18.05
N LYS A 213 29.19 -19.42 16.90
CA LYS A 213 30.66 -19.27 16.83
C LYS A 213 31.03 -17.79 16.78
N ASP A 214 32.28 -17.47 17.02
CA ASP A 214 32.78 -16.09 17.06
C ASP A 214 32.56 -15.27 15.80
N ASN A 215 32.52 -15.93 14.64
CA ASN A 215 32.26 -15.28 13.37
C ASN A 215 30.78 -15.37 12.91
N GLU A 216 29.88 -15.85 13.78
CA GLU A 216 28.46 -16.03 13.49
C GLU A 216 27.62 -15.09 14.35
N ILE A 217 26.53 -14.61 13.76
CA ILE A 217 25.54 -13.77 14.44
C ILE A 217 24.13 -14.24 14.16
N PHE A 218 23.25 -13.95 15.12
CA PHE A 218 21.80 -14.08 14.94
C PHE A 218 21.16 -12.70 15.01
N VAL A 219 20.18 -12.42 14.15
CA VAL A 219 19.57 -11.09 14.04
C VAL A 219 18.11 -11.12 14.43
N VAL A 220 17.72 -10.31 15.40
CA VAL A 220 16.34 -10.08 15.80
C VAL A 220 15.87 -8.76 15.21
N TYR A 221 14.94 -8.85 14.28
CA TYR A 221 14.35 -7.68 13.62
C TYR A 221 13.18 -7.15 14.43
N GLN A 222 13.29 -5.91 14.87
CA GLN A 222 12.21 -5.20 15.55
C GLN A 222 11.55 -4.23 14.59
N ARG A 223 10.43 -4.61 13.97
CA ARG A 223 9.76 -3.83 12.93
C ARG A 223 8.26 -3.79 13.13
N GLU A 224 7.63 -2.73 12.66
CA GLU A 224 6.16 -2.66 12.60
C GLU A 224 5.57 -3.70 11.67
N ARG A 225 6.29 -3.99 10.57
CA ARG A 225 5.89 -4.91 9.50
C ARG A 225 6.97 -5.95 9.26
N PHE A 226 6.58 -7.20 9.27
CA PHE A 226 7.49 -8.31 9.06
C PHE A 226 7.41 -8.83 7.62
N GLU A 227 8.56 -9.03 6.99
CA GLU A 227 8.69 -9.53 5.63
C GLU A 227 9.22 -10.96 5.62
N ARG A 228 8.72 -11.79 4.69
CA ARG A 228 9.16 -13.20 4.58
C ARG A 228 10.61 -13.33 4.19
N ASN A 229 10.96 -12.66 3.09
CA ASN A 229 12.32 -12.67 2.56
C ASN A 229 13.06 -11.47 3.14
N LYS A 230 13.57 -11.70 4.29
CA LYS A 230 14.23 -10.67 5.03
C LYS A 230 15.48 -10.19 4.34
N VAL A 231 15.52 -8.93 4.08
CA VAL A 231 16.76 -8.24 3.81
C VAL A 231 17.58 -8.29 5.10
N GLY A 232 18.83 -8.65 5.02
CA GLY A 232 19.72 -8.65 6.19
C GLY A 232 20.02 -7.24 6.67
N ILE A 233 20.87 -7.14 7.64
CA ILE A 233 21.47 -5.90 8.10
C ILE A 233 22.65 -5.54 7.18
N GLY A 234 22.74 -4.28 6.78
CA GLY A 234 23.77 -3.80 5.87
C GLY A 234 23.57 -4.21 4.41
N TYR A 235 24.48 -3.79 3.54
CA TYR A 235 24.41 -4.06 2.10
C TYR A 235 24.62 -5.54 1.74
N ASN A 236 25.33 -6.30 2.55
CA ASN A 236 25.51 -7.74 2.36
C ASN A 236 24.73 -8.51 3.42
N THR A 237 23.57 -8.99 3.05
CA THR A 237 22.61 -9.61 3.97
C THR A 237 23.03 -10.97 4.53
N LYS A 238 23.95 -11.69 3.87
CA LYS A 238 24.43 -12.99 4.34
C LYS A 238 25.71 -12.89 5.15
N ASN A 239 26.58 -11.95 4.78
CA ASN A 239 27.85 -11.73 5.43
C ASN A 239 28.04 -10.21 5.61
N PRO A 240 27.30 -9.57 6.52
CA PRO A 240 27.42 -8.14 6.77
C PRO A 240 28.78 -7.81 7.38
N LEU A 241 29.30 -6.64 7.03
CA LEU A 241 30.39 -6.00 7.73
C LEU A 241 29.80 -5.20 8.88
N ILE A 242 30.25 -5.46 10.08
CA ILE A 242 29.76 -4.82 11.30
C ILE A 242 30.92 -4.05 11.96
N TYR A 243 30.62 -2.83 12.36
CA TYR A 243 31.52 -1.96 13.11
C TYR A 243 31.11 -2.01 14.57
N ILE A 244 32.03 -2.45 15.44
CA ILE A 244 31.78 -2.56 16.86
C ILE A 244 32.11 -1.21 17.52
N GLY A 245 31.16 -0.67 18.26
CA GLY A 245 31.21 0.62 18.89
C GLY A 245 30.28 1.66 18.28
N LYS A 246 30.30 2.84 18.85
CA LYS A 246 29.50 3.99 18.51
C LYS A 246 29.80 4.49 17.09
N ALA A 247 28.79 4.74 16.30
CA ALA A 247 28.94 5.40 15.01
C ALA A 247 29.38 6.86 15.16
N ARG A 248 30.22 7.30 14.21
CA ARG A 248 30.74 8.67 14.14
C ARG A 248 30.60 9.22 12.72
N ALA A 249 30.58 10.52 12.57
CA ALA A 249 30.44 11.17 11.26
C ALA A 249 31.52 10.75 10.24
N ASP A 250 32.75 10.53 10.70
CA ASP A 250 33.87 10.10 9.87
C ASP A 250 33.73 8.65 9.37
N LEU A 251 33.01 7.78 10.10
CA LEU A 251 32.68 6.43 9.64
C LEU A 251 31.86 6.47 8.35
N TRP A 252 30.89 7.37 8.24
CA TRP A 252 30.09 7.53 7.03
C TRP A 252 30.91 7.96 5.82
N LEU A 253 31.87 8.89 6.01
CA LEU A 253 32.80 9.31 4.96
C LEU A 253 33.73 8.16 4.54
N TYR A 254 34.16 7.34 5.50
CA TYR A 254 34.96 6.14 5.23
C TYR A 254 34.18 5.08 4.43
N ILE A 255 32.96 4.76 4.86
CA ILE A 255 32.11 3.77 4.15
C ILE A 255 31.86 4.20 2.71
N LYS A 256 31.72 5.49 2.46
CA LYS A 256 31.57 6.05 1.10
C LYS A 256 32.87 6.19 0.30
N GLY A 257 34.01 5.84 0.89
CA GLY A 257 35.31 5.96 0.25
C GLY A 257 35.77 7.40 0.01
N VAL A 258 35.20 8.37 0.74
CA VAL A 258 35.53 9.80 0.56
C VAL A 258 36.75 10.20 1.38
N ALA A 259 36.91 9.62 2.56
CA ALA A 259 38.05 9.93 3.46
C ALA A 259 38.43 8.73 4.31
N ALA A 260 39.68 8.66 4.72
CA ALA A 260 40.11 7.71 5.72
C ALA A 260 39.53 8.11 7.10
N PRO A 261 39.17 7.15 7.98
CA PRO A 261 38.64 7.46 9.30
C PRO A 261 39.73 8.06 10.17
N LYS A 262 39.35 9.03 11.01
CA LYS A 262 40.27 9.61 12.02
C LYS A 262 40.55 8.64 13.17
N VAL A 263 39.64 7.67 13.35
CA VAL A 263 39.72 6.64 14.40
C VAL A 263 39.73 5.28 13.71
N GLN A 264 40.53 4.35 14.23
CA GLN A 264 40.52 2.98 13.73
C GLN A 264 39.27 2.29 14.27
N TYR A 265 38.30 2.04 13.34
CA TYR A 265 37.10 1.28 13.68
C TYR A 265 37.43 -0.21 13.74
N PHE A 266 36.95 -0.86 14.78
CA PHE A 266 37.00 -2.32 14.86
C PHE A 266 35.87 -2.87 13.97
N THR A 267 36.26 -3.54 12.92
CA THR A 267 35.30 -4.04 11.91
C THR A 267 35.54 -5.50 11.65
N GLU A 268 34.47 -6.27 11.64
CA GLU A 268 34.50 -7.68 11.27
C GLU A 268 33.38 -8.08 10.36
N LYS A 269 33.61 -9.17 9.62
CA LYS A 269 32.66 -9.76 8.71
C LYS A 269 32.04 -10.97 9.37
N PHE A 270 30.74 -10.91 9.59
CA PHE A 270 29.99 -11.97 10.23
C PHE A 270 29.14 -12.76 9.25
N LYS A 271 28.89 -14.01 9.60
CA LYS A 271 27.93 -14.87 8.92
C LYS A 271 26.61 -14.85 9.69
N VAL A 272 25.52 -14.46 9.03
CA VAL A 272 24.17 -14.53 9.62
C VAL A 272 23.71 -15.98 9.56
N VAL A 273 23.58 -16.63 10.72
CA VAL A 273 23.13 -18.02 10.83
C VAL A 273 21.62 -18.16 10.98
N GLY A 274 20.95 -17.13 11.44
CA GLY A 274 19.50 -17.12 11.58
C GLY A 274 18.95 -15.73 11.84
N THR A 275 17.64 -15.62 11.69
CA THR A 275 16.92 -14.36 11.93
C THR A 275 15.57 -14.64 12.60
N GLU A 276 15.12 -13.74 13.45
CA GLU A 276 13.80 -13.76 14.07
C GLU A 276 13.14 -12.40 13.92
N ASP A 277 11.83 -12.41 13.64
CA ASP A 277 10.99 -11.22 13.66
C ASP A 277 10.27 -11.17 15.02
N ARG A 278 10.80 -10.33 15.94
CA ARG A 278 10.26 -10.22 17.30
C ARG A 278 10.57 -8.85 17.88
N ILE A 279 9.59 -8.23 18.51
CA ILE A 279 9.78 -6.98 19.23
C ILE A 279 10.14 -7.31 20.68
N LEU A 280 11.31 -6.94 21.11
CA LEU A 280 11.84 -7.17 22.46
C LEU A 280 11.95 -5.87 23.25
N THR A 281 12.52 -4.82 22.67
CA THR A 281 12.67 -3.50 23.31
C THR A 281 11.66 -2.49 22.80
N GLY A 282 11.37 -2.52 21.51
CA GLY A 282 10.44 -1.61 20.84
C GLY A 282 10.83 -1.36 19.39
N VAL A 283 9.94 -0.70 18.64
CA VAL A 283 10.17 -0.27 17.26
C VAL A 283 10.50 1.21 17.27
N PHE A 284 11.79 1.55 17.18
CA PHE A 284 12.30 2.91 17.18
C PHE A 284 12.73 3.36 15.78
N GLY A 285 12.63 4.65 15.49
CA GLY A 285 12.97 5.22 14.19
C GLY A 285 11.96 4.92 13.10
N SER A 286 12.19 5.44 11.89
CA SER A 286 11.29 5.28 10.74
C SER A 286 11.59 4.02 9.93
N GLU A 287 12.83 3.86 9.48
CA GLU A 287 13.26 2.72 8.64
C GLU A 287 14.50 2.01 9.20
N THR A 288 15.32 2.71 9.95
CA THR A 288 16.54 2.22 10.61
C THR A 288 16.25 1.86 12.06
N CYS A 289 15.30 0.95 12.26
CA CYS A 289 14.96 0.50 13.61
C CYS A 289 16.16 -0.09 14.31
N GLU A 290 16.24 0.11 15.61
CA GLU A 290 17.20 -0.58 16.46
C GLU A 290 16.92 -2.08 16.46
N HIS A 291 17.60 -2.81 15.60
CA HIS A 291 17.57 -4.26 15.61
C HIS A 291 18.50 -4.80 16.66
N ILE A 292 18.33 -6.06 17.05
CA ILE A 292 19.20 -6.70 18.00
C ILE A 292 20.10 -7.68 17.25
N ILE A 293 21.41 -7.52 17.42
CA ILE A 293 22.43 -8.41 16.88
C ILE A 293 22.96 -9.26 18.04
N VAL A 294 22.78 -10.57 17.94
CA VAL A 294 23.22 -11.50 18.97
C VAL A 294 24.54 -12.09 18.55
N PHE A 295 25.55 -11.92 19.41
CA PHE A 295 26.91 -12.48 19.28
C PHE A 295 27.08 -13.70 20.17
N SER A 296 28.11 -14.53 19.89
CA SER A 296 28.56 -15.52 20.87
C SER A 296 28.98 -14.84 22.16
N ASP A 297 28.82 -15.51 23.29
CA ASP A 297 29.24 -14.95 24.58
C ASP A 297 30.74 -14.67 24.62
N GLU A 298 31.54 -15.56 24.03
CA GLU A 298 33.01 -15.42 23.96
C GLU A 298 33.42 -14.17 23.14
N TYR A 299 32.85 -14.04 21.93
CA TYR A 299 33.10 -12.86 21.10
C TYR A 299 32.67 -11.56 21.78
N TYR A 300 31.49 -11.55 22.41
CA TYR A 300 30.95 -10.39 23.10
C TYR A 300 31.90 -9.93 24.25
N GLN A 301 32.32 -10.85 25.09
CA GLN A 301 33.25 -10.54 26.22
C GLN A 301 34.59 -10.02 25.74
N LYS A 302 35.10 -10.56 24.64
CA LYS A 302 36.42 -10.19 24.12
C LYS A 302 36.44 -8.83 23.44
N ASN A 303 35.40 -8.54 22.64
CA ASN A 303 35.37 -7.42 21.68
C ASN A 303 34.30 -6.37 21.97
N CYS A 304 33.11 -6.76 22.42
CA CYS A 304 31.99 -5.83 22.58
C CYS A 304 32.02 -5.09 23.93
N VAL A 305 32.47 -5.71 25.01
CA VAL A 305 32.52 -5.06 26.33
C VAL A 305 33.45 -3.85 26.37
N LYS A 306 34.46 -3.84 25.50
CA LYS A 306 35.46 -2.73 25.42
C LYS A 306 35.07 -1.71 24.33
N ALA A 307 33.94 -1.88 23.71
CA ALA A 307 33.50 -1.01 22.61
C ALA A 307 33.11 0.38 23.12
N ASP A 308 33.41 1.39 22.32
CA ASP A 308 32.97 2.77 22.60
C ASP A 308 31.45 2.90 22.42
N GLY A 309 30.80 3.62 23.31
CA GLY A 309 29.36 3.88 23.27
C GLY A 309 28.62 3.30 24.47
N ALA A 310 27.31 3.35 24.43
CA ALA A 310 26.45 2.80 25.47
C ALA A 310 26.70 1.30 25.66
N ASN A 311 26.86 0.88 26.90
CA ASN A 311 27.16 -0.51 27.25
C ASN A 311 26.05 -1.20 28.06
N MET A 312 24.95 -0.49 28.32
CA MET A 312 23.78 -0.99 29.02
C MET A 312 22.50 -0.45 28.39
N ALA A 313 21.59 -1.34 28.03
CA ALA A 313 20.22 -0.97 27.62
C ALA A 313 19.32 -1.09 28.86
N VAL A 314 18.64 -0.01 29.20
CA VAL A 314 17.72 0.06 30.34
C VAL A 314 16.30 0.24 29.80
N MET A 315 15.44 -0.73 30.09
CA MET A 315 14.02 -0.70 29.74
C MET A 315 13.21 -0.46 31.02
N MET A 316 12.29 0.50 30.96
CA MET A 316 11.59 1.03 32.12
C MET A 316 10.08 0.96 31.95
N ASN A 317 9.40 0.54 33.02
CA ASN A 317 7.96 0.76 33.21
C ASN A 317 7.78 1.74 34.36
N ILE A 318 7.03 2.80 34.14
CA ILE A 318 6.88 3.92 35.09
C ILE A 318 5.42 3.97 35.53
N PRO A 319 5.06 3.36 36.67
CA PRO A 319 3.68 3.23 37.10
C PRO A 319 3.09 4.54 37.64
N GLU A 320 3.89 5.37 38.28
CA GLU A 320 3.46 6.62 38.91
C GLU A 320 4.34 7.79 38.50
N ASN A 321 3.82 9.01 38.60
CA ASN A 321 4.55 10.25 38.33
C ASN A 321 5.27 10.31 36.98
N TYR A 322 4.70 9.67 35.95
CA TYR A 322 5.34 9.43 34.64
C TYR A 322 6.05 10.66 34.07
N ASP A 323 5.34 11.79 33.94
CA ASP A 323 5.89 13.00 33.30
C ASP A 323 7.11 13.56 34.10
N LYS A 324 7.05 13.55 35.45
CA LYS A 324 8.14 13.98 36.32
C LYS A 324 9.37 13.08 36.14
N VAL A 325 9.19 11.77 36.22
CA VAL A 325 10.29 10.78 36.13
C VAL A 325 10.94 10.86 34.74
N VAL A 326 10.16 10.97 33.68
CA VAL A 326 10.68 11.11 32.32
C VAL A 326 11.49 12.39 32.13
N GLU A 327 11.03 13.53 32.69
CA GLU A 327 11.79 14.79 32.65
C GLU A 327 13.12 14.66 33.41
N GLU A 328 13.13 14.01 34.58
CA GLU A 328 14.33 13.76 35.35
C GLU A 328 15.34 12.89 34.59
N ILE A 329 14.88 11.79 33.99
CA ILE A 329 15.70 10.91 33.15
C ILE A 329 16.27 11.67 31.96
N LYS A 330 15.44 12.45 31.24
CA LYS A 330 15.91 13.25 30.11
C LYS A 330 16.92 14.31 30.50
N ALA A 331 16.74 14.95 31.65
CA ALA A 331 17.70 15.93 32.18
C ALA A 331 19.03 15.29 32.50
N TYR A 332 19.03 14.17 33.25
CA TYR A 332 20.23 13.42 33.56
C TYR A 332 20.95 12.89 32.34
N ALA A 333 20.20 12.26 31.43
CA ALA A 333 20.73 11.66 30.22
C ALA A 333 21.34 12.69 29.24
N LYS A 334 20.91 13.95 29.28
CA LYS A 334 21.50 14.99 28.45
C LYS A 334 23.00 15.17 28.67
N ASP A 335 23.47 14.98 29.88
CA ASP A 335 24.87 15.12 30.23
C ASP A 335 25.64 13.79 30.19
N HIS A 336 24.93 12.65 30.24
CA HIS A 336 25.53 11.31 30.42
C HIS A 336 25.25 10.37 29.22
N SER A 337 24.32 10.67 28.36
CA SER A 337 23.99 9.81 27.23
C SER A 337 24.93 9.94 26.05
N GLN A 338 25.07 8.87 25.31
CA GLN A 338 25.74 8.87 24.04
C GLN A 338 24.84 9.53 22.97
N VAL A 339 25.40 10.43 22.16
CA VAL A 339 24.68 11.05 21.04
C VAL A 339 24.55 10.07 19.87
N ASN A 340 23.36 9.90 19.35
CA ASN A 340 23.16 9.17 18.10
C ASN A 340 23.46 10.10 16.91
N TYR A 341 24.45 9.74 16.12
CA TYR A 341 24.90 10.58 14.99
C TYR A 341 23.96 10.59 13.82
N PHE A 342 23.11 9.57 13.69
CA PHE A 342 22.23 9.38 12.55
C PHE A 342 20.76 9.69 12.85
N ASP A 343 20.40 9.78 14.10
CA ASP A 343 19.09 10.18 14.58
C ASP A 343 19.18 11.60 15.15
N VAL A 344 19.07 12.59 14.27
CA VAL A 344 19.23 14.01 14.64
C VAL A 344 18.16 14.45 15.63
N ASP A 345 16.99 13.80 15.60
CA ASP A 345 15.86 14.15 16.46
C ASP A 345 15.96 13.51 17.86
N ASN A 346 16.76 12.45 18.01
CA ASN A 346 16.93 11.74 19.28
C ASN A 346 18.40 11.62 19.69
N GLY A 347 19.03 12.76 19.89
CA GLY A 347 20.46 12.85 20.24
C GLY A 347 20.88 12.13 21.51
N ASN A 348 19.94 11.80 22.41
CA ASN A 348 20.23 11.24 23.73
C ASN A 348 19.98 9.74 23.86
N LEU A 349 19.69 9.02 22.79
CA LEU A 349 19.40 7.58 22.79
C LEU A 349 18.34 7.16 23.83
N ILE A 350 17.35 8.02 24.04
CA ILE A 350 16.17 7.76 24.86
C ILE A 350 14.97 7.61 23.94
N TYR A 351 14.25 6.53 24.12
CA TYR A 351 13.05 6.23 23.35
C TYR A 351 11.86 6.21 24.29
N GLU A 352 11.03 7.24 24.22
CA GLU A 352 9.81 7.38 25.03
C GLU A 352 8.59 6.92 24.25
N LYS A 353 7.88 5.93 24.79
CA LYS A 353 6.68 5.35 24.16
C LYS A 353 5.59 6.38 23.90
N LYS A 354 5.30 7.26 24.88
CA LYS A 354 4.22 8.27 24.78
C LYS A 354 4.50 9.25 23.66
N GLU A 355 5.73 9.76 23.58
CA GLU A 355 6.18 10.71 22.55
C GLU A 355 6.15 10.06 21.16
N LEU A 356 6.76 8.88 21.01
CA LEU A 356 6.81 8.14 19.76
C LEU A 356 5.42 7.74 19.25
N LEU A 357 4.53 7.30 20.13
CA LEU A 357 3.14 7.01 19.75
C LEU A 357 2.40 8.27 19.32
N LEU A 358 2.63 9.40 19.97
CA LEU A 358 2.00 10.68 19.62
C LEU A 358 2.47 11.15 18.24
N GLU A 359 3.76 11.18 17.97
CA GLU A 359 4.33 11.59 16.68
C GLU A 359 3.88 10.67 15.54
N ARG A 360 4.00 9.36 15.75
CA ARG A 360 3.54 8.39 14.76
C ARG A 360 2.05 8.45 14.51
N SER A 361 1.24 8.66 15.56
CA SER A 361 -0.21 8.79 15.40
C SER A 361 -0.58 10.03 14.60
N LYS A 362 0.08 11.17 14.83
CA LYS A 362 -0.11 12.40 14.04
C LYS A 362 0.23 12.18 12.57
N THR A 363 1.41 11.61 12.31
CA THR A 363 1.88 11.33 10.95
C THR A 363 0.97 10.34 10.22
N LYS A 364 0.63 9.22 10.86
CA LYS A 364 -0.29 8.22 10.28
C LYS A 364 -1.69 8.79 10.06
N LEU A 365 -2.20 9.62 10.98
CA LEU A 365 -3.50 10.28 10.82
C LEU A 365 -3.52 11.19 9.59
N LEU A 366 -2.46 11.96 9.36
CA LEU A 366 -2.34 12.79 8.16
C LEU A 366 -2.34 11.94 6.88
N TYR A 367 -1.61 10.83 6.85
CA TYR A 367 -1.61 9.91 5.69
C TYR A 367 -2.98 9.27 5.49
N VAL A 368 -3.65 8.84 6.55
CA VAL A 368 -5.01 8.27 6.49
C VAL A 368 -6.01 9.31 5.98
N ALA A 369 -5.98 10.53 6.52
CA ALA A 369 -6.86 11.61 6.10
C ALA A 369 -6.63 11.99 4.63
N SER A 370 -5.36 12.13 4.21
CA SER A 370 -5.00 12.40 2.81
C SER A 370 -5.46 11.29 1.87
N ALA A 371 -5.22 10.03 2.22
CA ALA A 371 -5.65 8.90 1.40
C ALA A 371 -7.17 8.81 1.30
N ALA A 372 -7.89 8.99 2.41
CA ALA A 372 -9.35 9.00 2.45
C ALA A 372 -9.93 10.17 1.62
N GLY A 373 -9.37 11.37 1.76
CA GLY A 373 -9.75 12.54 0.97
C GLY A 373 -9.60 12.29 -0.54
N ASN A 374 -8.47 11.74 -0.96
CA ASN A 374 -8.22 11.40 -2.36
C ASN A 374 -9.18 10.31 -2.88
N ILE A 375 -9.50 9.30 -2.07
CA ILE A 375 -10.50 8.29 -2.41
C ILE A 375 -11.86 8.96 -2.66
N ILE A 376 -12.30 9.84 -1.78
CA ILE A 376 -13.58 10.56 -1.92
C ILE A 376 -13.60 11.40 -3.19
N ILE A 377 -12.55 12.19 -3.45
CA ILE A 377 -12.45 13.04 -4.64
C ILE A 377 -12.53 12.19 -5.90
N MET A 378 -11.76 11.12 -6.00
CA MET A 378 -11.75 10.24 -7.16
C MET A 378 -13.10 9.51 -7.37
N LEU A 379 -13.78 9.11 -6.30
CA LEU A 379 -15.13 8.54 -6.38
C LEU A 379 -16.14 9.56 -6.90
N LEU A 380 -16.08 10.80 -6.42
CA LEU A 380 -16.94 11.88 -6.92
C LEU A 380 -16.68 12.17 -8.39
N CYS A 381 -15.42 12.21 -8.84
CA CYS A 381 -15.07 12.33 -10.25
C CYS A 381 -15.64 11.18 -11.09
N GLY A 382 -15.50 9.94 -10.62
CA GLY A 382 -16.05 8.77 -11.30
C GLY A 382 -17.58 8.80 -11.43
N ILE A 383 -18.27 9.18 -10.34
CA ILE A 383 -19.74 9.35 -10.33
C ILE A 383 -20.14 10.50 -11.24
N PHE A 384 -19.42 11.60 -11.25
CA PHE A 384 -19.70 12.75 -12.12
C PHE A 384 -19.61 12.38 -13.61
N VAL A 385 -18.52 11.71 -14.02
CA VAL A 385 -18.34 11.22 -15.39
C VAL A 385 -19.48 10.27 -15.79
N LEU A 386 -19.86 9.35 -14.88
CA LEU A 386 -20.95 8.43 -15.12
C LEU A 386 -22.31 9.15 -15.20
N SER A 387 -22.52 10.20 -14.40
CA SER A 387 -23.73 11.04 -14.45
C SER A 387 -23.87 11.73 -15.80
N ILE A 388 -22.80 12.39 -16.27
CA ILE A 388 -22.80 13.05 -17.59
C ILE A 388 -23.12 12.04 -18.68
N LYS A 389 -22.47 10.88 -18.65
CA LYS A 389 -22.74 9.81 -19.61
C LYS A 389 -24.22 9.41 -19.62
N MET A 390 -24.80 9.14 -18.46
CA MET A 390 -26.18 8.69 -18.35
C MET A 390 -27.17 9.78 -18.78
N GLU A 391 -26.88 11.06 -18.51
CA GLU A 391 -27.71 12.18 -19.01
C GLU A 391 -27.62 12.33 -20.53
N CYS A 392 -26.44 12.22 -21.12
CA CYS A 392 -26.23 12.26 -22.56
C CYS A 392 -26.91 11.09 -23.30
N ASP A 393 -26.98 9.92 -22.65
CA ASP A 393 -27.64 8.74 -23.22
C ASP A 393 -29.18 8.75 -23.03
N PHE A 394 -29.70 9.59 -22.13
CA PHE A 394 -31.11 9.61 -21.75
C PHE A 394 -32.07 9.86 -22.91
N PRO A 395 -31.90 10.88 -23.81
CA PRO A 395 -32.83 11.16 -24.86
C PRO A 395 -33.04 9.96 -25.81
N GLU A 396 -32.00 9.23 -26.12
CA GLU A 396 -32.08 8.05 -26.98
C GLU A 396 -32.71 6.86 -26.25
N THR A 397 -32.39 6.70 -24.96
CA THR A 397 -33.01 5.70 -24.10
C THR A 397 -34.50 5.96 -23.93
N GLU A 398 -34.92 7.21 -23.76
CA GLU A 398 -36.30 7.64 -23.67
C GLU A 398 -37.06 7.33 -24.96
N TRP A 399 -36.56 7.78 -26.14
CA TRP A 399 -37.18 7.51 -27.44
C TRP A 399 -37.36 6.01 -27.68
N LYS A 400 -36.34 5.21 -27.41
CA LYS A 400 -36.34 3.75 -27.53
C LYS A 400 -37.44 3.10 -26.68
N TYR A 401 -37.52 3.44 -25.42
CA TYR A 401 -38.47 2.81 -24.51
C TYR A 401 -39.88 3.31 -24.70
N ARG A 402 -40.10 4.57 -25.13
CA ARG A 402 -41.40 5.07 -25.57
C ARG A 402 -41.91 4.30 -26.79
N PHE A 403 -41.05 4.05 -27.78
CA PHE A 403 -41.37 3.22 -28.92
C PHE A 403 -41.78 1.79 -28.51
N TYR A 404 -41.06 1.19 -27.56
CA TYR A 404 -41.42 -0.15 -27.06
C TYR A 404 -42.78 -0.16 -26.34
N ILE A 405 -43.12 0.87 -25.58
CA ILE A 405 -44.44 1.02 -24.93
C ILE A 405 -45.53 1.14 -25.99
N GLN A 406 -45.35 1.97 -27.01
CA GLN A 406 -46.28 2.14 -28.12
C GLN A 406 -46.47 0.85 -28.95
N SER A 407 -45.41 0.05 -29.04
CA SER A 407 -45.44 -1.26 -29.70
C SER A 407 -46.03 -2.38 -28.83
N GLY A 408 -46.62 -2.06 -27.67
CA GLY A 408 -47.34 -3.02 -26.82
C GLY A 408 -46.47 -3.75 -25.78
N MET A 409 -45.24 -3.31 -25.55
CA MET A 409 -44.41 -3.90 -24.49
C MET A 409 -44.93 -3.51 -23.09
N SER A 410 -45.10 -4.47 -22.19
CA SER A 410 -45.57 -4.19 -20.83
C SER A 410 -44.61 -3.29 -20.04
N SER A 411 -45.14 -2.36 -19.23
CA SER A 411 -44.35 -1.44 -18.37
C SER A 411 -43.37 -2.15 -17.50
N ALA A 412 -43.70 -3.34 -16.97
CA ALA A 412 -42.79 -4.15 -16.16
C ALA A 412 -41.53 -4.60 -16.94
N LYS A 413 -41.66 -4.95 -18.21
CA LYS A 413 -40.54 -5.31 -19.07
C LYS A 413 -39.68 -4.09 -19.42
N VAL A 414 -40.29 -2.94 -19.62
CA VAL A 414 -39.65 -1.65 -19.88
C VAL A 414 -38.81 -1.25 -18.66
N ARG A 415 -39.41 -1.21 -17.46
CA ARG A 415 -38.69 -0.90 -16.20
C ARG A 415 -37.48 -1.82 -16.01
N LYS A 416 -37.67 -3.13 -16.19
CA LYS A 416 -36.56 -4.11 -16.07
C LYS A 416 -35.45 -3.88 -17.12
N GLY A 417 -35.81 -3.40 -18.30
CA GLY A 417 -34.86 -3.03 -19.36
C GLY A 417 -34.00 -1.84 -18.93
N ILE A 418 -34.64 -0.74 -18.50
CA ILE A 418 -33.95 0.48 -18.04
C ILE A 418 -33.01 0.19 -16.86
N ILE A 419 -33.47 -0.56 -15.84
CA ILE A 419 -32.67 -0.94 -14.70
C ILE A 419 -31.40 -1.71 -15.14
N LYS A 420 -31.55 -2.67 -16.06
CA LYS A 420 -30.41 -3.44 -16.55
C LYS A 420 -29.43 -2.59 -17.36
N GLU A 421 -29.89 -1.65 -18.14
CA GLU A 421 -29.07 -0.76 -18.95
C GLU A 421 -28.25 0.18 -18.03
N CYS A 422 -28.87 0.78 -17.01
CA CYS A 422 -28.20 1.62 -16.03
C CYS A 422 -27.22 0.82 -15.19
N LEU A 423 -27.60 -0.37 -14.70
CA LEU A 423 -26.70 -1.24 -13.94
C LEU A 423 -25.52 -1.74 -14.77
N LEU A 424 -25.69 -1.98 -16.06
CA LEU A 424 -24.57 -2.33 -16.94
C LEU A 424 -23.60 -1.16 -17.11
N SER A 425 -24.13 0.04 -17.33
CA SER A 425 -23.32 1.25 -17.49
C SER A 425 -22.51 1.61 -16.26
N GLY A 426 -23.07 1.46 -15.06
CA GLY A 426 -22.35 1.70 -13.81
C GLY A 426 -21.52 0.51 -13.33
N GLY A 427 -21.99 -0.72 -13.56
CA GLY A 427 -21.33 -1.93 -13.07
C GLY A 427 -20.10 -2.34 -13.88
N LEU A 428 -20.10 -2.12 -15.20
CA LEU A 428 -18.99 -2.54 -16.05
C LEU A 428 -17.64 -1.90 -15.65
N PRO A 429 -17.57 -0.56 -15.46
CA PRO A 429 -16.34 0.07 -14.99
C PRO A 429 -15.85 -0.49 -13.65
N VAL A 430 -16.78 -0.76 -12.73
CA VAL A 430 -16.44 -1.30 -11.40
C VAL A 430 -15.88 -2.73 -11.51
N ILE A 431 -16.50 -3.58 -12.35
CA ILE A 431 -15.98 -4.94 -12.62
C ILE A 431 -14.54 -4.86 -13.16
N CYS A 432 -14.31 -4.02 -14.15
CA CYS A 432 -13.01 -3.88 -14.80
C CYS A 432 -11.96 -3.34 -13.83
N GLY A 433 -12.28 -2.24 -13.14
CA GLY A 433 -11.40 -1.66 -12.14
C GLY A 433 -11.07 -2.66 -11.03
N THR A 434 -12.05 -3.44 -10.57
CA THR A 434 -11.84 -4.48 -9.54
C THR A 434 -10.90 -5.58 -10.02
N ILE A 435 -11.08 -6.11 -11.22
CA ILE A 435 -10.23 -7.18 -11.76
C ILE A 435 -8.76 -6.71 -11.87
N ILE A 436 -8.54 -5.53 -12.45
CA ILE A 436 -7.21 -4.95 -12.59
C ILE A 436 -6.58 -4.74 -11.21
N SER A 437 -7.34 -4.18 -10.27
CA SER A 437 -6.85 -3.87 -8.93
C SER A 437 -6.50 -5.10 -8.12
N ILE A 438 -7.31 -6.17 -8.20
CA ILE A 438 -7.01 -7.44 -7.52
C ILE A 438 -5.73 -8.05 -8.09
N LEU A 439 -5.58 -8.07 -9.41
CA LEU A 439 -4.36 -8.57 -10.05
C LEU A 439 -3.13 -7.77 -9.60
N TYR A 440 -3.23 -6.45 -9.66
CA TYR A 440 -2.15 -5.55 -9.24
C TYR A 440 -1.79 -5.73 -7.77
N CYS A 441 -2.77 -5.68 -6.87
CA CYS A 441 -2.54 -5.83 -5.43
C CYS A 441 -1.97 -7.20 -5.07
N SER A 442 -2.45 -8.27 -5.71
CA SER A 442 -1.93 -9.62 -5.48
C SER A 442 -0.45 -9.72 -5.84
N MET A 443 -0.06 -9.18 -7.00
CA MET A 443 1.33 -9.17 -7.44
C MET A 443 2.20 -8.26 -6.57
N LEU A 444 1.67 -7.11 -6.15
CA LEU A 444 2.34 -6.19 -5.25
C LEU A 444 2.66 -6.83 -3.89
N LEU A 445 1.66 -7.47 -3.28
CA LEU A 445 1.83 -8.15 -1.98
C LEU A 445 2.80 -9.32 -2.09
N TYR A 446 2.75 -10.05 -3.21
CA TYR A 446 3.72 -11.11 -3.49
C TYR A 446 5.15 -10.56 -3.62
N ALA A 447 5.34 -9.48 -4.38
CA ALA A 447 6.65 -8.84 -4.58
C ALA A 447 7.22 -8.23 -3.28
N LYS A 448 6.36 -7.77 -2.37
CA LYS A 448 6.78 -7.28 -1.03
C LYS A 448 7.17 -8.39 -0.06
N HIS A 449 6.96 -9.65 -0.42
CA HIS A 449 7.28 -10.81 0.43
C HIS A 449 6.75 -10.73 1.87
N LEU A 450 5.56 -10.16 2.05
CA LEU A 450 4.96 -10.00 3.36
C LEU A 450 4.57 -11.34 4.00
N GLN A 451 4.57 -11.41 5.32
CA GLN A 451 4.03 -12.54 6.07
C GLN A 451 2.54 -12.73 5.78
N ILE A 452 2.06 -13.97 5.89
CA ILE A 452 0.70 -14.35 5.48
C ILE A 452 -0.39 -13.57 6.23
N GLU A 453 -0.15 -13.22 7.49
CA GLU A 453 -1.06 -12.44 8.33
C GLU A 453 -1.29 -11.03 7.77
N TRP A 454 -0.22 -10.38 7.31
CA TRP A 454 -0.29 -9.07 6.67
C TRP A 454 -0.99 -9.15 5.32
N VAL A 455 -0.69 -10.20 4.53
CA VAL A 455 -1.38 -10.45 3.25
C VAL A 455 -2.88 -10.59 3.48
N TYR A 456 -3.29 -11.39 4.48
CA TYR A 456 -4.70 -11.56 4.84
C TYR A 456 -5.36 -10.23 5.27
N ARG A 457 -4.69 -9.44 6.10
CA ARG A 457 -5.16 -8.12 6.53
C ARG A 457 -5.40 -7.17 5.35
N TYR A 458 -4.44 -7.10 4.41
CA TYR A 458 -4.59 -6.29 3.20
C TYR A 458 -5.76 -6.76 2.33
N PHE A 459 -5.87 -8.05 2.08
CA PHE A 459 -6.98 -8.58 1.28
C PHE A 459 -8.34 -8.31 1.93
N LYS A 460 -8.46 -8.49 3.24
CA LYS A 460 -9.68 -8.16 3.98
C LYS A 460 -10.04 -6.67 3.84
N GLY A 461 -9.07 -5.78 4.00
CA GLY A 461 -9.28 -4.34 3.82
C GLY A 461 -9.67 -3.97 2.39
N ILE A 462 -8.99 -4.51 1.39
CA ILE A 462 -9.29 -4.28 -0.03
C ILE A 462 -10.70 -4.78 -0.38
N ILE A 463 -11.11 -5.96 0.09
CA ILE A 463 -12.45 -6.52 -0.14
C ILE A 463 -13.53 -5.60 0.44
N LEU A 464 -13.32 -5.04 1.64
CA LEU A 464 -14.26 -4.09 2.25
C LEU A 464 -14.39 -2.80 1.42
N ILE A 465 -13.28 -2.24 0.96
CA ILE A 465 -13.27 -1.02 0.12
C ILE A 465 -13.96 -1.32 -1.22
N VAL A 466 -13.61 -2.43 -1.86
CA VAL A 466 -14.24 -2.88 -3.12
C VAL A 466 -15.75 -3.05 -2.93
N GLY A 467 -16.18 -3.72 -1.85
CA GLY A 467 -17.59 -3.93 -1.54
C GLY A 467 -18.35 -2.61 -1.36
N ALA A 468 -17.74 -1.63 -0.67
CA ALA A 468 -18.31 -0.30 -0.50
C ALA A 468 -18.47 0.43 -1.84
N ILE A 469 -17.45 0.36 -2.71
CA ILE A 469 -17.48 0.94 -4.06
C ILE A 469 -18.59 0.29 -4.91
N TRP A 470 -18.69 -1.04 -4.90
CA TRP A 470 -19.74 -1.76 -5.61
C TRP A 470 -21.14 -1.32 -5.17
N LEU A 471 -21.35 -1.23 -3.84
CA LEU A 471 -22.61 -0.77 -3.28
C LEU A 471 -22.94 0.65 -3.73
N LEU A 472 -21.99 1.56 -3.65
CA LEU A 472 -22.16 2.96 -4.02
C LEU A 472 -22.53 3.12 -5.49
N PHE A 473 -21.83 2.45 -6.40
CA PHE A 473 -22.12 2.52 -7.84
C PHE A 473 -23.43 1.81 -8.20
N ALA A 474 -23.79 0.73 -7.51
CA ALA A 474 -25.08 0.06 -7.69
C ALA A 474 -26.24 0.96 -7.26
N VAL A 475 -26.15 1.57 -6.07
CA VAL A 475 -27.16 2.50 -5.56
C VAL A 475 -27.30 3.70 -6.51
N PHE A 476 -26.21 4.30 -6.93
CA PHE A 476 -26.21 5.40 -7.90
C PHE A 476 -26.91 5.00 -9.22
N SER A 477 -26.57 3.84 -9.78
CA SER A 477 -27.18 3.34 -11.02
C SER A 477 -28.68 3.08 -10.86
N LEU A 478 -29.12 2.60 -9.71
CA LEU A 478 -30.53 2.40 -9.39
C LEU A 478 -31.30 3.72 -9.26
N ILE A 479 -30.72 4.72 -8.56
CA ILE A 479 -31.33 6.05 -8.45
C ILE A 479 -31.55 6.65 -9.85
N PHE A 480 -30.54 6.53 -10.72
CA PHE A 480 -30.61 7.02 -12.08
C PHE A 480 -31.67 6.27 -12.92
N ALA A 481 -31.71 4.94 -12.78
CA ALA A 481 -32.73 4.12 -13.43
C ALA A 481 -34.16 4.51 -12.98
N TYR A 482 -34.35 4.75 -11.69
CA TYR A 482 -35.65 5.16 -11.14
C TYR A 482 -36.07 6.53 -11.64
N ARG A 483 -35.14 7.49 -11.70
CA ARG A 483 -35.39 8.82 -12.29
C ARG A 483 -35.83 8.71 -13.76
N ASN A 484 -35.14 7.90 -14.55
CA ASN A 484 -35.46 7.69 -15.95
C ASN A 484 -36.82 7.03 -16.15
N ILE A 485 -37.16 6.01 -15.34
CA ILE A 485 -38.48 5.36 -15.36
C ILE A 485 -39.57 6.39 -15.07
N ARG A 486 -39.39 7.24 -14.06
CA ARG A 486 -40.38 8.25 -13.68
C ARG A 486 -40.62 9.27 -14.78
N LYS A 487 -39.57 9.73 -15.48
CA LYS A 487 -39.68 10.64 -16.64
C LYS A 487 -40.45 9.98 -17.80
N ILE A 488 -40.10 8.74 -18.17
CA ILE A 488 -40.73 8.02 -19.30
C ILE A 488 -42.19 7.68 -19.02
N GLU A 489 -42.57 7.33 -17.80
CA GLU A 489 -43.95 6.99 -17.42
C GLU A 489 -44.81 8.21 -17.09
N GLY A 490 -44.21 9.30 -16.55
CA GLY A 490 -44.93 10.55 -16.21
C GLY A 490 -45.50 11.22 -17.44
N ASP A 491 -44.67 11.46 -18.45
CA ASP A 491 -45.09 12.08 -19.71
C ASP A 491 -46.08 11.21 -20.52
N SER A 492 -46.04 9.89 -20.30
CA SER A 492 -47.03 9.01 -20.98
C SER A 492 -48.44 9.11 -20.37
N ARG A 493 -48.61 9.67 -19.18
CA ARG A 493 -49.91 9.94 -18.54
C ARG A 493 -50.47 11.30 -18.95
N ASP A 494 -49.59 12.31 -19.13
CA ASP A 494 -50.02 13.66 -19.54
C ASP A 494 -50.39 13.73 -21.04
N GLY A 495 -49.82 12.86 -21.89
CA GLY A 495 -50.20 12.74 -23.30
C GLY A 495 -51.50 11.95 -23.57
N LYS A 496 -52.21 11.50 -22.53
CA LYS A 496 -53.54 10.88 -22.63
C LYS A 496 -54.68 11.81 -22.17
N LYS A 497 -54.40 13.06 -21.87
CA LYS A 497 -55.35 14.13 -21.74
C LYS A 497 -55.34 14.96 -23.03
#